data_fc2f0f9b14a92c1e71d96ab2ebf72e4e
#
_entry.id   fc2f0f9b14a92c1e71d96ab2ebf72e4e
#
_cell.length_a   1.000
_cell.length_b   1.000
_cell.length_c   1.000
_cell.angle_alpha   90.00
_cell.angle_beta   90.00
_cell.angle_gamma   90.00
#
_symmetry.space_group_name_H-M   'P 1'
#
loop_
_entity.id
_entity.type
_entity.pdbx_description
1 polymer ?
#
loop_
_entity_poly.entity_id
_entity_poly.type
_entity_poly.pdbx_seq_one_letter_code
_entity_poly.pdbx_strand_id
1 'polypeptide(L)'
;NEEVEKLKAFVESGGGLVVMEEPLVLTDFADRPDPLATYLSESFGIVLGNDIVVDFTSQQPFVAVANSYASHPITQKMQGLVSLFPTTRSVSVTGEFNDLNRTELVLTAENAWAETDLQSLQGGEQIELQPDPGVDMLGPVSLAVVIESLGKQNRLIVYGDADFANDANFMQYGNGDLLINSIDWAAGQENLIKLTPKDSIQRVLIPPGRYTMGLILFGFVFLVPGAVLFSGIVVWIQRRKRG
;
A
#
# COMPACT_ATOMS: atom_id res chain seq x y z
N ASN A 1 -7.44 -16.65 -19.56
CA ASN A 1 -6.65 -16.49 -20.79
C ASN A 1 -7.28 -15.48 -21.77
N GLU A 2 -8.64 -15.45 -21.94
CA GLU A 2 -9.29 -14.47 -22.83
C GLU A 2 -9.08 -13.02 -22.33
N GLU A 3 -9.05 -12.80 -21.03
CA GLU A 3 -8.80 -11.50 -20.42
C GLU A 3 -7.37 -11.00 -20.71
N VAL A 4 -6.38 -11.88 -20.57
CA VAL A 4 -4.98 -11.55 -20.87
C VAL A 4 -4.79 -11.22 -22.36
N GLU A 5 -5.49 -11.91 -23.28
CA GLU A 5 -5.45 -11.55 -24.70
C GLU A 5 -6.04 -10.17 -24.98
N LYS A 6 -7.08 -9.76 -24.24
CA LYS A 6 -7.61 -8.39 -24.35
C LYS A 6 -6.63 -7.36 -23.81
N LEU A 7 -5.94 -7.66 -22.69
CA LEU A 7 -4.89 -6.79 -22.14
C LEU A 7 -3.71 -6.66 -23.11
N LYS A 8 -3.26 -7.76 -23.73
CA LYS A 8 -2.23 -7.74 -24.76
C LYS A 8 -2.60 -6.79 -25.91
N ALA A 9 -3.80 -6.97 -26.48
CA ALA A 9 -4.27 -6.12 -27.56
C ALA A 9 -4.34 -4.63 -27.16
N PHE A 10 -4.76 -4.34 -25.92
CA PHE A 10 -4.79 -2.98 -25.37
C PHE A 10 -3.38 -2.38 -25.28
N VAL A 11 -2.44 -3.12 -24.71
CA VAL A 11 -1.04 -2.68 -24.58
C VAL A 11 -0.41 -2.53 -25.95
N GLU A 12 -0.61 -3.47 -26.87
CA GLU A 12 -0.10 -3.40 -28.24
C GLU A 12 -0.63 -2.17 -29.02
N SER A 13 -1.82 -1.69 -28.68
CA SER A 13 -2.39 -0.46 -29.25
C SER A 13 -1.83 0.82 -28.63
N GLY A 14 -0.89 0.73 -27.68
CA GLY A 14 -0.29 1.88 -26.99
C GLY A 14 -0.95 2.22 -25.65
N GLY A 15 -1.77 1.33 -25.13
CA GLY A 15 -2.42 1.49 -23.83
C GLY A 15 -1.43 1.43 -22.67
N GLY A 16 -1.64 2.27 -21.64
CA GLY A 16 -0.89 2.22 -20.38
C GLY A 16 -1.53 1.23 -19.40
N LEU A 17 -0.71 0.54 -18.60
CA LEU A 17 -1.18 -0.47 -17.67
C LEU A 17 -0.55 -0.30 -16.29
N VAL A 18 -1.38 -0.36 -15.24
CA VAL A 18 -0.96 -0.49 -13.84
C VAL A 18 -1.39 -1.87 -13.37
N VAL A 19 -0.43 -2.70 -13.01
CA VAL A 19 -0.63 -4.07 -12.52
C VAL A 19 -0.30 -4.09 -11.04
N MET A 20 -1.15 -4.73 -10.25
CA MET A 20 -0.96 -4.95 -8.82
C MET A 20 -1.26 -6.42 -8.54
N GLU A 21 -0.21 -7.19 -8.22
CA GLU A 21 -0.28 -8.66 -8.10
C GLU A 21 0.14 -9.12 -6.72
N GLU A 22 -0.79 -9.73 -6.00
CA GLU A 22 -0.56 -10.34 -4.70
C GLU A 22 0.42 -11.54 -4.77
N PRO A 23 1.10 -11.90 -3.67
CA PRO A 23 1.82 -13.17 -3.57
C PRO A 23 0.96 -14.36 -3.98
N LEU A 24 1.52 -15.30 -4.76
CA LEU A 24 0.77 -16.42 -5.33
C LEU A 24 -0.07 -17.19 -4.32
N VAL A 25 0.45 -17.36 -3.10
CA VAL A 25 -0.25 -18.09 -2.01
C VAL A 25 -1.55 -17.42 -1.55
N LEU A 26 -1.72 -16.14 -1.86
CA LEU A 26 -2.93 -15.37 -1.55
C LEU A 26 -3.91 -15.29 -2.72
N THR A 27 -3.57 -15.92 -3.84
CA THR A 27 -4.36 -15.89 -5.08
C THR A 27 -4.91 -17.26 -5.45
N ASP A 28 -5.80 -17.28 -6.44
CA ASP A 28 -6.30 -18.53 -7.05
C ASP A 28 -5.24 -19.26 -7.89
N PHE A 29 -4.03 -18.71 -8.02
CA PHE A 29 -2.93 -19.24 -8.84
C PHE A 29 -1.86 -19.97 -8.02
N ALA A 30 -2.07 -20.20 -6.71
CA ALA A 30 -1.11 -20.90 -5.86
C ALA A 30 -0.64 -22.24 -6.44
N ASP A 31 -1.56 -23.01 -7.07
CA ASP A 31 -1.32 -24.35 -7.60
C ASP A 31 -1.43 -24.44 -9.14
N ARG A 32 -1.48 -23.30 -9.84
CA ARG A 32 -1.62 -23.28 -11.31
C ARG A 32 -0.87 -22.09 -11.91
N PRO A 33 -0.47 -22.18 -13.21
CA PRO A 33 0.19 -21.06 -13.87
C PRO A 33 -0.67 -19.81 -13.88
N ASP A 34 -0.07 -18.67 -13.59
CA ASP A 34 -0.66 -17.36 -13.72
C ASP A 34 -0.43 -16.84 -15.14
N PRO A 35 -1.51 -16.64 -15.94
CA PRO A 35 -1.39 -16.18 -17.32
C PRO A 35 -0.89 -14.75 -17.44
N LEU A 36 -1.18 -13.88 -16.46
CA LEU A 36 -0.72 -12.50 -16.48
C LEU A 36 0.78 -12.42 -16.14
N ALA A 37 1.23 -13.11 -15.10
CA ALA A 37 2.64 -13.23 -14.76
C ALA A 37 3.45 -13.84 -15.93
N THR A 38 2.91 -14.85 -16.62
CA THR A 38 3.52 -15.43 -17.82
C THR A 38 3.65 -14.38 -18.93
N TYR A 39 2.60 -13.62 -19.21
CA TYR A 39 2.63 -12.55 -20.21
C TYR A 39 3.66 -11.46 -19.86
N LEU A 40 3.72 -11.02 -18.60
CA LEU A 40 4.67 -10.01 -18.14
C LEU A 40 6.11 -10.52 -18.29
N SER A 41 6.36 -11.79 -17.99
CA SER A 41 7.68 -12.39 -18.11
C SER A 41 8.12 -12.54 -19.57
N GLU A 42 7.28 -13.10 -20.43
CA GLU A 42 7.60 -13.36 -21.83
C GLU A 42 7.72 -12.09 -22.68
N SER A 43 6.85 -11.09 -22.42
CA SER A 43 6.77 -9.88 -23.25
C SER A 43 7.64 -8.74 -22.73
N PHE A 44 7.92 -8.68 -21.44
CA PHE A 44 8.60 -7.55 -20.80
C PHE A 44 9.78 -7.95 -19.92
N GLY A 45 10.00 -9.25 -19.70
CA GLY A 45 11.05 -9.76 -18.82
C GLY A 45 10.84 -9.34 -17.35
N ILE A 46 9.59 -9.28 -16.91
CA ILE A 46 9.24 -9.01 -15.52
C ILE A 46 9.00 -10.34 -14.81
N VAL A 47 9.66 -10.52 -13.68
CA VAL A 47 9.48 -11.68 -12.82
C VAL A 47 8.80 -11.25 -11.53
N LEU A 48 7.63 -11.82 -11.29
CA LEU A 48 6.93 -11.75 -10.02
C LEU A 48 7.42 -12.93 -9.16
N GLY A 49 8.09 -12.64 -8.04
CA GLY A 49 8.66 -13.67 -7.16
C GLY A 49 7.59 -14.56 -6.54
N ASN A 50 7.92 -15.83 -6.30
CA ASN A 50 7.11 -16.71 -5.48
C ASN A 50 7.60 -16.63 -4.01
N ASP A 51 7.49 -15.47 -3.44
CA ASP A 51 8.04 -15.08 -2.15
C ASP A 51 7.10 -14.12 -1.43
N ILE A 52 7.41 -13.83 -0.17
CA ILE A 52 6.83 -12.73 0.61
C ILE A 52 8.00 -11.91 1.16
N VAL A 53 7.94 -10.60 0.98
CA VAL A 53 8.97 -9.70 1.49
C VAL A 53 8.84 -9.55 2.99
N VAL A 54 9.93 -9.84 3.70
CA VAL A 54 10.07 -9.67 5.15
C VAL A 54 10.95 -8.45 5.42
N ASP A 55 10.46 -7.54 6.27
CA ASP A 55 11.14 -6.29 6.60
C ASP A 55 10.97 -5.95 8.08
N PHE A 56 12.06 -5.95 8.83
CA PHE A 56 12.08 -5.57 10.25
C PHE A 56 12.25 -4.07 10.49
N THR A 57 12.21 -3.24 9.45
CA THR A 57 12.20 -1.77 9.60
C THR A 57 10.93 -1.30 10.30
N SER A 58 9.83 -2.00 10.10
CA SER A 58 8.57 -1.82 10.84
C SER A 58 8.45 -2.81 12.00
N GLN A 59 7.46 -2.61 12.88
CA GLN A 59 7.11 -3.58 13.93
C GLN A 59 6.32 -4.79 13.41
N GLN A 60 5.94 -4.76 12.14
CA GLN A 60 5.18 -5.80 11.46
C GLN A 60 6.04 -6.39 10.34
N PRO A 61 6.64 -7.58 10.53
CA PRO A 61 7.64 -8.13 9.59
C PRO A 61 7.13 -8.30 8.15
N PHE A 62 5.84 -8.46 7.96
CA PHE A 62 5.20 -8.63 6.64
C PHE A 62 4.66 -7.32 6.05
N VAL A 63 5.03 -6.17 6.61
CA VAL A 63 4.77 -4.86 6.03
C VAL A 63 6.09 -4.27 5.57
N ALA A 64 6.38 -4.41 4.30
CA ALA A 64 7.61 -3.88 3.72
C ALA A 64 7.56 -2.35 3.68
N VAL A 65 8.69 -1.74 4.07
CA VAL A 65 8.87 -0.29 4.13
C VAL A 65 9.72 0.15 2.95
N ALA A 66 9.09 0.76 1.96
CA ALA A 66 9.79 1.35 0.83
C ALA A 66 10.18 2.80 1.15
N ASN A 67 11.47 3.06 1.18
CA ASN A 67 12.05 4.38 1.43
C ASN A 67 13.09 4.79 0.39
N SER A 68 13.35 3.91 -0.58
CA SER A 68 14.26 4.13 -1.69
C SER A 68 13.50 4.04 -3.02
N TYR A 69 13.62 5.08 -3.83
CA TYR A 69 12.93 5.22 -5.10
C TYR A 69 13.93 5.59 -6.19
N ALA A 70 13.89 4.85 -7.30
CA ALA A 70 14.66 5.21 -8.49
C ALA A 70 14.18 6.56 -9.05
N SER A 71 15.08 7.25 -9.75
CA SER A 71 14.73 8.53 -10.40
C SER A 71 13.80 8.31 -11.60
N HIS A 72 12.54 8.68 -11.43
CA HIS A 72 11.49 8.51 -12.44
C HIS A 72 10.40 9.57 -12.24
N PRO A 73 9.62 9.97 -13.27
CA PRO A 73 8.50 10.92 -13.11
C PRO A 73 7.52 10.56 -11.97
N ILE A 74 7.20 9.27 -11.82
CA ILE A 74 6.32 8.77 -10.75
C ILE A 74 6.86 9.11 -9.37
N THR A 75 8.17 8.94 -9.17
CA THR A 75 8.84 9.04 -7.87
C THR A 75 9.54 10.37 -7.62
N GLN A 76 9.48 11.30 -8.58
CA GLN A 76 10.18 12.58 -8.50
C GLN A 76 9.85 13.37 -7.21
N LYS A 77 8.62 13.26 -6.73
CA LYS A 77 8.13 13.92 -5.50
C LYS A 77 8.08 12.98 -4.29
N MET A 78 8.50 11.73 -4.46
CA MET A 78 8.48 10.73 -3.38
C MET A 78 9.74 10.77 -2.51
N GLN A 79 10.72 11.60 -2.84
CA GLN A 79 11.96 11.71 -2.08
C GLN A 79 11.69 12.15 -0.63
N GLY A 80 12.10 11.30 0.33
CA GLY A 80 11.86 11.51 1.75
C GLY A 80 10.48 11.06 2.25
N LEU A 81 9.61 10.58 1.37
CA LEU A 81 8.39 9.88 1.76
C LEU A 81 8.67 8.39 1.93
N VAL A 82 7.79 7.72 2.66
CA VAL A 82 7.78 6.28 2.85
C VAL A 82 6.50 5.73 2.26
N SER A 83 6.55 4.56 1.65
CA SER A 83 5.36 3.78 1.26
C SER A 83 5.37 2.44 1.96
N LEU A 84 4.20 1.94 2.35
CA LEU A 84 4.02 0.68 3.06
C LEU A 84 3.34 -0.33 2.14
N PHE A 85 3.90 -1.52 2.08
CA PHE A 85 3.40 -2.62 1.26
C PHE A 85 3.10 -3.83 2.15
N PRO A 86 1.82 -4.04 2.51
CA PRO A 86 1.42 -5.18 3.32
C PRO A 86 1.49 -6.48 2.52
N THR A 87 2.25 -7.45 3.01
CA THR A 87 2.32 -8.80 2.42
C THR A 87 2.68 -8.78 0.91
N THR A 88 3.67 -8.00 0.54
CA THR A 88 4.11 -7.88 -0.86
C THR A 88 5.05 -9.00 -1.30
N ARG A 89 5.06 -9.30 -2.59
CA ARG A 89 6.08 -10.13 -3.26
C ARG A 89 7.13 -9.28 -3.94
N SER A 90 8.26 -9.90 -4.27
CA SER A 90 9.29 -9.23 -5.08
C SER A 90 8.87 -9.08 -6.54
N VAL A 91 9.30 -7.98 -7.17
CA VAL A 91 9.15 -7.74 -8.61
C VAL A 91 10.50 -7.37 -9.18
N SER A 92 11.02 -8.18 -10.10
CA SER A 92 12.36 -7.99 -10.66
C SER A 92 12.38 -8.05 -12.19
N VAL A 93 13.50 -7.67 -12.77
CA VAL A 93 13.71 -7.72 -14.21
C VAL A 93 14.66 -8.85 -14.60
N THR A 94 14.38 -9.52 -15.71
CA THR A 94 15.24 -10.58 -16.26
C THR A 94 15.37 -10.47 -17.77
N GLY A 95 16.39 -11.12 -18.32
CA GLY A 95 16.65 -11.13 -19.77
C GLY A 95 17.05 -9.79 -20.36
N GLU A 96 17.36 -9.78 -21.63
CA GLU A 96 17.71 -8.59 -22.39
C GLU A 96 16.57 -8.21 -23.36
N PHE A 97 16.05 -7.01 -23.23
CA PHE A 97 14.99 -6.44 -24.08
C PHE A 97 15.46 -5.06 -24.56
N ASN A 98 16.05 -5.00 -25.74
CA ASN A 98 16.72 -3.78 -26.26
C ASN A 98 15.76 -2.65 -26.63
N ASP A 99 14.49 -2.94 -26.79
CA ASP A 99 13.41 -2.02 -27.13
C ASP A 99 12.61 -1.53 -25.90
N LEU A 100 12.99 -1.98 -24.71
CA LEU A 100 12.36 -1.62 -23.45
C LEU A 100 13.35 -0.95 -22.47
N ASN A 101 12.91 0.15 -21.87
CA ASN A 101 13.53 0.68 -20.67
C ASN A 101 12.78 0.12 -19.45
N ARG A 102 13.50 -0.58 -18.57
CA ARG A 102 12.93 -1.22 -17.38
C ARG A 102 13.68 -0.73 -16.16
N THR A 103 12.94 -0.24 -15.17
CA THR A 103 13.51 0.32 -13.96
C THR A 103 12.83 -0.28 -12.73
N GLU A 104 13.61 -0.86 -11.85
CA GLU A 104 13.16 -1.21 -10.50
C GLU A 104 12.94 0.10 -9.73
N LEU A 105 11.66 0.43 -9.55
CA LEU A 105 11.23 1.77 -9.16
C LEU A 105 11.19 2.00 -7.66
N VAL A 106 10.71 1.00 -6.92
CA VAL A 106 10.42 1.06 -5.48
C VAL A 106 11.20 -0.05 -4.79
N LEU A 107 12.04 0.32 -3.84
CA LEU A 107 12.95 -0.60 -3.18
C LEU A 107 12.80 -0.54 -1.66
N THR A 108 12.97 -1.67 -1.00
CA THR A 108 13.09 -1.77 0.45
C THR A 108 14.45 -1.28 0.95
N ALA A 109 14.64 -1.31 2.25
CA ALA A 109 15.95 -1.19 2.87
C ALA A 109 16.80 -2.45 2.66
N GLU A 110 18.12 -2.35 2.92
CA GLU A 110 19.08 -3.45 2.74
C GLU A 110 18.86 -4.64 3.67
N ASN A 111 18.18 -4.43 4.80
CA ASN A 111 17.92 -5.46 5.82
C ASN A 111 16.62 -6.26 5.57
N ALA A 112 15.87 -5.94 4.51
CA ALA A 112 14.74 -6.74 4.06
C ALA A 112 15.22 -7.93 3.21
N TRP A 113 14.37 -8.92 3.02
CA TRP A 113 14.60 -10.03 2.08
C TRP A 113 13.27 -10.57 1.54
N ALA A 114 13.33 -11.27 0.43
CA ALA A 114 12.18 -11.99 -0.12
C ALA A 114 12.26 -13.45 0.32
N GLU A 115 11.37 -13.84 1.24
CA GLU A 115 11.27 -15.17 1.84
C GLU A 115 10.57 -16.15 0.91
N THR A 116 11.23 -17.24 0.58
CA THR A 116 10.74 -18.27 -0.35
C THR A 116 10.14 -19.48 0.33
N ASP A 117 10.46 -19.75 1.61
CA ASP A 117 9.83 -20.82 2.38
C ASP A 117 8.48 -20.36 2.97
N LEU A 118 7.48 -20.26 2.09
CA LEU A 118 6.14 -19.82 2.46
C LEU A 118 5.40 -20.82 3.36
N GLN A 119 5.87 -22.06 3.48
CA GLN A 119 5.27 -23.07 4.35
C GLN A 119 5.64 -22.82 5.81
N SER A 120 6.86 -22.42 6.06
CA SER A 120 7.31 -22.06 7.41
C SER A 120 6.51 -20.89 7.97
N LEU A 121 6.09 -19.94 7.11
CA LEU A 121 5.30 -18.78 7.50
C LEU A 121 3.87 -19.12 7.99
N GLN A 122 3.34 -20.30 7.63
CA GLN A 122 2.00 -20.74 8.02
C GLN A 122 1.97 -21.51 9.36
N GLY A 123 3.12 -21.84 9.91
CA GLY A 123 3.27 -22.83 10.99
C GLY A 123 3.00 -22.38 12.40
N GLY A 124 2.45 -21.23 12.72
CA GLY A 124 1.94 -20.83 14.06
C GLY A 124 2.90 -20.96 15.28
N GLU A 125 4.06 -21.55 15.13
CA GLU A 125 5.14 -21.59 16.12
C GLU A 125 5.96 -20.29 16.04
N GLN A 126 6.72 -19.96 17.07
CA GLN A 126 7.65 -18.81 17.02
C GLN A 126 8.71 -19.08 15.95
N ILE A 127 8.43 -18.56 14.73
CA ILE A 127 9.36 -18.66 13.62
C ILE A 127 10.43 -17.60 13.87
N GLU A 128 11.67 -18.04 13.97
CA GLU A 128 12.83 -17.17 13.94
C GLU A 128 13.07 -16.83 12.44
N LEU A 129 12.40 -15.77 11.97
CA LEU A 129 12.52 -15.29 10.59
C LEU A 129 13.94 -14.78 10.35
N GLN A 130 14.70 -15.52 9.56
CA GLN A 130 16.04 -15.17 9.09
C GLN A 130 16.18 -15.58 7.63
N PRO A 131 16.85 -14.78 6.81
CA PRO A 131 17.01 -15.13 5.40
C PRO A 131 17.89 -16.36 5.23
N ASP A 132 17.50 -17.27 4.35
CA ASP A 132 18.27 -18.45 3.98
C ASP A 132 19.33 -18.09 2.92
N PRO A 133 20.64 -18.12 3.28
CA PRO A 133 21.70 -17.70 2.36
C PRO A 133 21.75 -18.54 1.08
N GLY A 134 21.64 -17.87 -0.06
CA GLY A 134 21.71 -18.50 -1.39
C GLY A 134 20.37 -19.08 -1.88
N VAL A 135 19.30 -18.95 -1.09
CA VAL A 135 17.91 -19.32 -1.44
C VAL A 135 17.11 -18.04 -1.56
N ASP A 136 17.09 -17.22 -0.49
CA ASP A 136 16.32 -15.99 -0.45
C ASP A 136 17.06 -14.84 -1.13
N MET A 137 16.27 -13.91 -1.70
CA MET A 137 16.79 -12.67 -2.27
C MET A 137 16.97 -11.65 -1.15
N LEU A 138 18.24 -11.31 -0.88
CA LEU A 138 18.57 -10.28 0.11
C LEU A 138 18.27 -8.88 -0.43
N GLY A 139 17.93 -7.97 0.48
CA GLY A 139 17.66 -6.57 0.15
C GLY A 139 18.85 -5.77 -0.38
N PRO A 140 18.56 -4.64 -1.03
CA PRO A 140 17.23 -4.07 -1.19
C PRO A 140 16.37 -4.86 -2.19
N VAL A 141 15.13 -5.21 -1.81
CA VAL A 141 14.19 -5.94 -2.65
C VAL A 141 13.35 -4.95 -3.45
N SER A 142 13.20 -5.19 -4.76
CA SER A 142 12.32 -4.38 -5.60
C SER A 142 10.86 -4.82 -5.42
N LEU A 143 9.98 -3.85 -5.18
CA LEU A 143 8.53 -4.01 -4.96
C LEU A 143 7.72 -3.54 -6.16
N ALA A 144 8.33 -2.78 -7.07
CA ALA A 144 7.67 -2.30 -8.28
C ALA A 144 8.68 -2.05 -9.40
N VAL A 145 8.28 -2.38 -10.63
CA VAL A 145 9.04 -2.14 -11.84
C VAL A 145 8.21 -1.34 -12.83
N VAL A 146 8.82 -0.32 -13.44
CA VAL A 146 8.26 0.40 -14.58
C VAL A 146 8.89 -0.06 -15.87
N ILE A 147 8.09 -0.07 -16.94
CA ILE A 147 8.49 -0.43 -18.28
C ILE A 147 8.04 0.65 -19.26
N GLU A 148 8.95 1.14 -20.06
CA GLU A 148 8.71 2.06 -21.17
C GLU A 148 9.19 1.45 -22.48
N SER A 149 8.34 1.40 -23.48
CA SER A 149 8.75 0.97 -24.82
C SER A 149 9.41 2.12 -25.56
N LEU A 150 10.61 1.91 -26.09
CA LEU A 150 11.39 2.93 -26.81
C LEU A 150 10.79 3.30 -28.19
N GLY A 151 9.95 2.44 -28.77
CA GLY A 151 9.35 2.65 -30.08
C GLY A 151 7.84 2.83 -30.09
N LYS A 152 7.18 2.56 -28.98
CA LYS A 152 5.73 2.68 -28.77
C LYS A 152 5.50 3.51 -27.51
N GLN A 153 4.34 4.11 -27.37
CA GLN A 153 4.02 4.88 -26.15
C GLN A 153 3.49 4.01 -25.01
N ASN A 154 3.87 2.73 -25.00
CA ASN A 154 3.40 1.80 -23.95
C ASN A 154 4.13 2.09 -22.66
N ARG A 155 3.36 2.23 -21.60
CA ARG A 155 3.82 2.50 -20.24
C ARG A 155 3.18 1.51 -19.30
N LEU A 156 3.98 0.69 -18.67
CA LEU A 156 3.50 -0.28 -17.71
C LEU A 156 4.20 -0.06 -16.38
N ILE A 157 3.45 -0.26 -15.29
CA ILE A 157 4.02 -0.40 -13.96
C ILE A 157 3.44 -1.63 -13.31
N VAL A 158 4.29 -2.42 -12.66
CA VAL A 158 3.93 -3.67 -11.99
C VAL A 158 4.35 -3.57 -10.53
N TYR A 159 3.40 -3.80 -9.63
CA TYR A 159 3.58 -3.87 -8.19
C TYR A 159 3.40 -5.31 -7.71
N GLY A 160 4.12 -5.69 -6.67
CA GLY A 160 4.02 -6.99 -6.00
C GLY A 160 2.97 -7.04 -4.89
N ASP A 161 2.08 -6.07 -4.83
CA ASP A 161 1.05 -5.91 -3.80
C ASP A 161 -0.10 -5.04 -4.36
N ALA A 162 -1.34 -5.36 -4.02
CA ALA A 162 -2.50 -4.53 -4.28
C ALA A 162 -3.02 -3.83 -3.01
N ASP A 163 -2.70 -4.38 -1.85
CA ASP A 163 -3.19 -3.89 -0.56
C ASP A 163 -2.65 -2.51 -0.19
N PHE A 164 -1.48 -2.09 -0.71
CA PHE A 164 -0.98 -0.73 -0.51
C PHE A 164 -1.95 0.35 -1.04
N ALA A 165 -2.80 -0.02 -2.00
CA ALA A 165 -3.75 0.84 -2.70
C ALA A 165 -5.19 0.74 -2.17
N ASN A 166 -5.47 -0.15 -1.19
CA ASN A 166 -6.81 -0.32 -0.63
C ASN A 166 -7.20 0.85 0.31
N ASP A 167 -8.49 0.94 0.67
CA ASP A 167 -9.03 2.03 1.50
C ASP A 167 -8.31 2.21 2.84
N ALA A 168 -7.77 1.14 3.42
CA ALA A 168 -7.08 1.19 4.70
C ALA A 168 -5.66 1.77 4.58
N ASN A 169 -4.98 1.53 3.46
CA ASN A 169 -3.57 1.84 3.27
C ASN A 169 -3.32 3.03 2.33
N PHE A 170 -4.26 3.34 1.44
CA PHE A 170 -4.13 4.42 0.44
C PHE A 170 -3.76 5.78 1.06
N MET A 171 -4.37 6.13 2.20
CA MET A 171 -4.11 7.41 2.88
C MET A 171 -2.92 7.36 3.82
N GLN A 172 -2.20 6.24 3.90
CA GLN A 172 -1.04 6.08 4.76
C GLN A 172 0.24 6.51 4.03
N TYR A 173 1.02 7.37 4.67
CA TYR A 173 2.31 7.84 4.15
C TYR A 173 2.25 8.29 2.68
N GLY A 174 3.11 7.74 1.83
CA GLY A 174 3.20 8.06 0.39
C GLY A 174 2.41 7.12 -0.53
N ASN A 175 1.60 6.19 0.00
CA ASN A 175 0.92 5.17 -0.82
C ASN A 175 0.00 5.78 -1.88
N GLY A 176 -0.85 6.71 -1.47
CA GLY A 176 -1.77 7.39 -2.39
C GLY A 176 -1.06 8.20 -3.46
N ASP A 177 0.00 8.92 -3.08
CA ASP A 177 0.80 9.69 -4.03
C ASP A 177 1.48 8.76 -5.05
N LEU A 178 2.04 7.64 -4.59
CA LEU A 178 2.66 6.64 -5.45
C LEU A 178 1.67 6.07 -6.47
N LEU A 179 0.47 5.66 -6.01
CA LEU A 179 -0.55 5.10 -6.89
C LEU A 179 -1.07 6.13 -7.90
N ILE A 180 -1.43 7.34 -7.45
CA ILE A 180 -1.96 8.39 -8.34
C ILE A 180 -0.91 8.78 -9.37
N ASN A 181 0.35 9.00 -8.97
CA ASN A 181 1.43 9.31 -9.89
C ASN A 181 1.63 8.19 -10.93
N SER A 182 1.46 6.93 -10.53
CA SER A 182 1.57 5.78 -11.43
C SER A 182 0.46 5.74 -12.46
N ILE A 183 -0.77 6.03 -12.05
CA ILE A 183 -1.93 6.09 -12.94
C ILE A 183 -1.78 7.26 -13.93
N ASP A 184 -1.41 8.45 -13.44
CA ASP A 184 -1.21 9.65 -14.28
C ASP A 184 -0.10 9.43 -15.30
N TRP A 185 0.99 8.80 -14.87
CA TRP A 185 2.10 8.48 -15.77
C TRP A 185 1.71 7.43 -16.82
N ALA A 186 1.05 6.33 -16.42
CA ALA A 186 0.58 5.30 -17.34
C ALA A 186 -0.44 5.86 -18.35
N ALA A 187 -1.28 6.80 -17.93
CA ALA A 187 -2.25 7.50 -18.78
C ALA A 187 -1.62 8.60 -19.68
N GLY A 188 -0.30 8.83 -19.60
CA GLY A 188 0.37 9.89 -20.35
C GLY A 188 0.04 11.30 -19.87
N GLN A 189 -0.44 11.46 -18.64
CA GLN A 189 -0.88 12.72 -18.04
C GLN A 189 0.16 13.33 -17.10
N GLU A 190 1.44 13.24 -17.41
CA GLU A 190 2.55 13.68 -16.56
C GLU A 190 2.45 15.15 -16.10
N ASN A 191 1.72 15.99 -16.82
CA ASN A 191 1.50 17.37 -16.41
C ASN A 191 0.68 17.48 -15.10
N LEU A 192 -0.11 16.47 -14.76
CA LEU A 192 -0.90 16.43 -13.52
C LEU A 192 -0.02 16.06 -12.31
N ILE A 193 1.03 15.28 -12.51
CA ILE A 193 2.03 14.93 -11.48
C ILE A 193 2.69 16.20 -10.89
N LYS A 194 2.65 17.32 -11.59
CA LYS A 194 3.16 18.61 -11.10
C LYS A 194 2.22 19.34 -10.13
N LEU A 195 0.99 18.86 -9.97
CA LEU A 195 0.08 19.43 -8.98
C LEU A 195 0.64 19.10 -7.58
N THR A 196 0.92 20.13 -6.81
CA THR A 196 1.34 19.98 -5.41
C THR A 196 0.24 19.23 -4.65
N PRO A 197 0.53 18.10 -3.99
CA PRO A 197 -0.47 17.46 -3.15
C PRO A 197 -1.04 18.48 -2.20
N LYS A 198 -2.35 18.58 -2.12
CA LYS A 198 -2.98 19.37 -1.08
C LYS A 198 -2.64 18.69 0.23
N ASP A 199 -1.93 19.38 1.13
CA ASP A 199 -1.64 18.84 2.45
C ASP A 199 -2.91 18.20 3.00
N SER A 200 -2.89 16.88 3.12
CA SER A 200 -3.97 16.17 3.78
C SER A 200 -3.90 16.58 5.24
N ILE A 201 -4.76 17.50 5.63
CA ILE A 201 -4.92 17.85 7.04
C ILE A 201 -5.48 16.59 7.69
N GLN A 202 -4.61 15.74 8.19
CA GLN A 202 -5.02 14.66 9.07
C GLN A 202 -5.62 15.30 10.32
N ARG A 203 -6.93 15.35 10.34
CA ARG A 203 -7.66 15.78 11.54
C ARG A 203 -7.56 14.66 12.56
N VAL A 204 -6.44 14.58 13.25
CA VAL A 204 -6.27 13.71 14.40
C VAL A 204 -7.18 14.26 15.50
N LEU A 205 -8.16 13.49 15.88
CA LEU A 205 -9.01 13.79 17.02
C LEU A 205 -8.15 13.60 18.28
N ILE A 206 -7.60 14.71 18.79
CA ILE A 206 -6.83 14.68 20.04
C ILE A 206 -7.86 14.56 21.17
N PRO A 207 -7.96 13.42 21.86
CA PRO A 207 -8.89 13.28 22.98
C PRO A 207 -8.51 14.30 24.04
N PRO A 208 -9.49 14.94 24.67
CA PRO A 208 -9.23 15.90 25.74
C PRO A 208 -8.47 15.20 26.88
N GLY A 209 -7.58 15.94 27.53
CA GLY A 209 -6.78 15.43 28.61
C GLY A 209 -7.66 14.83 29.74
N ARG A 210 -7.08 13.93 30.52
CA ARG A 210 -7.77 13.10 31.54
C ARG A 210 -8.68 13.91 32.49
N TYR A 211 -8.22 15.09 32.89
CA TYR A 211 -9.01 16.01 33.72
C TYR A 211 -10.20 16.61 32.98
N THR A 212 -10.00 17.05 31.75
CA THR A 212 -11.06 17.61 30.90
C THR A 212 -12.13 16.57 30.59
N MET A 213 -11.73 15.33 30.28
CA MET A 213 -12.66 14.22 30.08
C MET A 213 -13.46 13.94 31.36
N GLY A 214 -12.80 13.94 32.53
CA GLY A 214 -13.47 13.79 33.82
C GLY A 214 -14.52 14.87 34.09
N LEU A 215 -14.20 16.13 33.81
CA LEU A 215 -15.16 17.25 33.96
C LEU A 215 -16.35 17.13 33.01
N ILE A 216 -16.11 16.73 31.77
CA ILE A 216 -17.18 16.50 30.79
C ILE A 216 -18.12 15.39 31.27
N LEU A 217 -17.56 14.23 31.69
CA LEU A 217 -18.35 13.12 32.21
C LEU A 217 -19.11 13.51 33.47
N PHE A 218 -18.48 14.20 34.40
CA PHE A 218 -19.14 14.70 35.62
C PHE A 218 -20.30 15.63 35.29
N GLY A 219 -20.09 16.56 34.35
CA GLY A 219 -21.13 17.49 33.88
C GLY A 219 -22.34 16.75 33.31
N PHE A 220 -22.12 15.81 32.39
CA PHE A 220 -23.21 15.08 31.76
C PHE A 220 -23.91 14.09 32.70
N VAL A 221 -23.16 13.39 33.56
CA VAL A 221 -23.71 12.33 34.40
C VAL A 221 -24.36 12.88 35.68
N PHE A 222 -23.86 13.97 36.23
CA PHE A 222 -24.34 14.51 37.50
C PHE A 222 -25.02 15.87 37.38
N LEU A 223 -24.43 16.85 36.65
CA LEU A 223 -24.99 18.20 36.62
C LEU A 223 -26.30 18.27 35.82
N VAL A 224 -26.34 17.61 34.65
CA VAL A 224 -27.55 17.66 33.82
C VAL A 224 -28.73 16.95 34.50
N PRO A 225 -28.62 15.70 34.99
CA PRO A 225 -29.70 15.06 35.72
C PRO A 225 -30.05 15.78 37.04
N GLY A 226 -29.03 16.31 37.74
CA GLY A 226 -29.23 17.09 38.97
C GLY A 226 -30.05 18.36 38.71
N ALA A 227 -29.79 19.10 37.63
CA ALA A 227 -30.56 20.26 37.26
C ALA A 227 -32.03 19.92 36.94
N VAL A 228 -32.26 18.80 36.27
CA VAL A 228 -33.63 18.32 35.98
C VAL A 228 -34.36 17.97 37.29
N LEU A 229 -33.74 17.23 38.19
CA LEU A 229 -34.32 16.89 39.46
C LEU A 229 -34.60 18.13 40.32
N PHE A 230 -33.66 19.07 40.39
CA PHE A 230 -33.82 20.32 41.14
C PHE A 230 -34.98 21.13 40.60
N SER A 231 -35.07 21.28 39.25
CA SER A 231 -36.20 21.99 38.64
C SER A 231 -37.54 21.31 38.95
N GLY A 232 -37.59 20.00 38.92
CA GLY A 232 -38.80 19.23 39.29
C GLY A 232 -39.21 19.44 40.75
N ILE A 233 -38.25 19.48 41.68
CA ILE A 233 -38.52 19.75 43.10
C ILE A 233 -39.03 21.21 43.30
N VAL A 234 -38.41 22.18 42.61
CA VAL A 234 -38.85 23.58 42.70
C VAL A 234 -40.30 23.73 42.19
N VAL A 235 -40.65 23.14 41.05
CA VAL A 235 -42.01 23.14 40.50
C VAL A 235 -42.99 22.42 41.46
N TRP A 236 -42.59 21.31 42.05
CA TRP A 236 -43.41 20.59 43.01
C TRP A 236 -43.73 21.44 44.28
N ILE A 237 -42.71 22.07 44.85
CA ILE A 237 -42.88 23.00 46.02
C ILE A 237 -43.76 24.17 45.67
N GLN A 238 -43.58 24.78 44.51
CA GLN A 238 -44.42 25.90 44.05
C GLN A 238 -45.89 25.53 43.89
N ARG A 239 -46.17 24.35 43.32
CA ARG A 239 -47.54 23.80 43.18
C ARG A 239 -48.17 23.52 44.55
N ARG A 240 -47.41 22.94 45.49
CA ARG A 240 -47.92 22.66 46.85
C ARG A 240 -48.22 23.89 47.67
N LYS A 241 -47.59 25.03 47.40
CA LYS A 241 -47.87 26.32 48.06
C LYS A 241 -49.05 27.09 47.47
N ARG A 242 -49.54 26.67 46.31
CA ARG A 242 -50.66 27.33 45.61
C ARG A 242 -52.00 26.56 45.74
N GLY A 243 -52.01 25.38 46.27
CA GLY A 243 -53.14 24.58 46.67
C GLY A 243 -53.31 24.59 48.17
#